data_819c9ab5e64335db3e5c9a2fb69ae7ed
#
_entry.id   819c9ab5e64335db3e5c9a2fb69ae7ed
#
_cell.length_a   1.000
_cell.length_b   1.000
_cell.length_c   1.000
_cell.angle_alpha   90.00
_cell.angle_beta   90.00
_cell.angle_gamma   90.00
#
_symmetry.space_group_name_H-M   'P 1'
#
loop_
_entity.id
_entity.type
_entity.pdbx_description
1 polymer ?
#
loop_
_entity_poly.entity_id
_entity_poly.type
_entity_poly.pdbx_seq_one_letter_code
_entity_poly.pdbx_strand_id
1 'polypeptide(L)'
;PGTLFDGISVSAAVTDLGLVHYNKNAVNSFSTKGKIEWVGLQDMAIDEMENVDAAFEDFTSKAEDLLNLKKENSDGFVRSTMPNVFVGVEVPFLYNRMSAGLLYSGRFSHSYYRNELTASLNITPLKWLALGVNYSFLNTARTIGGILELTPKAGMNFFLGFDYLPLAFAPAPMIAEGMLLPMSLRMNLHFGLSVALGSKYGR
;
A
#
# COMPACT_ATOMS: atom_id res chain seq x y z
N PRO A 1 31.32 16.37 21.83
CA PRO A 1 31.83 15.05 21.53
C PRO A 1 30.67 14.06 21.62
N GLY A 2 30.16 13.63 20.46
CA GLY A 2 29.12 12.63 20.41
C GLY A 2 29.63 11.30 20.94
N THR A 3 28.77 10.51 21.51
CA THR A 3 29.06 9.15 22.00
C THR A 3 28.93 8.16 20.84
N LEU A 4 29.51 6.98 20.99
CA LEU A 4 29.37 5.90 20.00
C LEU A 4 27.89 5.47 19.86
N PHE A 5 27.10 5.62 20.93
CA PHE A 5 25.67 5.40 20.99
C PHE A 5 25.01 6.60 21.68
N ASP A 6 24.05 7.23 21.00
CA ASP A 6 23.39 8.46 21.48
C ASP A 6 21.97 8.22 22.04
N GLY A 7 21.77 7.04 22.63
CA GLY A 7 20.52 6.68 23.29
C GLY A 7 19.59 5.83 22.40
N ILE A 8 18.37 5.66 22.86
CA ILE A 8 17.31 4.90 22.17
C ILE A 8 16.08 5.78 22.10
N SER A 9 15.54 5.98 20.92
CA SER A 9 14.26 6.63 20.72
C SER A 9 13.15 5.60 20.59
N VAL A 10 12.08 5.78 21.35
CA VAL A 10 10.87 4.97 21.24
C VAL A 10 9.72 5.87 20.85
N SER A 11 8.95 5.47 19.86
CA SER A 11 7.79 6.20 19.36
C SER A 11 6.56 5.31 19.31
N ALA A 12 5.39 5.87 19.59
CA ALA A 12 4.11 5.23 19.41
C ALA A 12 3.10 6.25 18.88
N ALA A 13 2.28 5.81 17.93
CA ALA A 13 1.23 6.64 17.36
C ALA A 13 0.01 5.80 17.01
N VAL A 14 -1.16 6.40 17.10
CA VAL A 14 -2.41 5.86 16.57
C VAL A 14 -3.00 6.92 15.65
N THR A 15 -3.26 6.52 14.41
CA THR A 15 -3.89 7.40 13.42
C THR A 15 -5.22 6.81 12.94
N ASP A 16 -6.02 7.63 12.27
CA ASP A 16 -7.29 7.21 11.69
C ASP A 16 -8.29 6.63 12.74
N LEU A 17 -8.19 7.05 13.98
CA LEU A 17 -9.14 6.68 15.03
C LEU A 17 -10.34 7.61 14.98
N GLY A 18 -11.48 7.08 14.58
CA GLY A 18 -12.70 7.88 14.46
C GLY A 18 -13.96 7.05 14.25
N LEU A 19 -15.08 7.75 14.31
CA LEU A 19 -16.41 7.21 14.02
C LEU A 19 -17.09 8.08 12.97
N VAL A 20 -17.67 7.46 11.97
CA VAL A 20 -18.46 8.13 10.94
C VAL A 20 -19.92 7.72 11.12
N HIS A 21 -20.75 8.68 11.39
CA HIS A 21 -22.20 8.49 11.48
C HIS A 21 -22.86 8.79 10.15
N TYR A 22 -23.49 7.78 9.56
CA TYR A 22 -24.25 7.90 8.33
C TYR A 22 -25.73 8.11 8.66
N ASN A 23 -26.26 9.26 8.25
CA ASN A 23 -27.68 9.55 8.44
C ASN A 23 -28.52 8.72 7.45
N LYS A 24 -29.65 8.19 7.91
CA LYS A 24 -30.60 7.42 7.09
C LYS A 24 -31.04 8.11 5.79
N ASN A 25 -31.09 9.44 5.79
CA ASN A 25 -31.50 10.22 4.61
C ASN A 25 -30.37 10.40 3.58
N ALA A 26 -29.12 10.13 3.98
CA ALA A 26 -27.94 10.30 3.12
C ALA A 26 -27.42 8.96 2.56
N VAL A 27 -27.98 7.84 3.01
CA VAL A 27 -27.52 6.49 2.62
C VAL A 27 -28.64 5.79 1.87
N ASN A 28 -28.32 5.32 0.67
CA ASN A 28 -29.15 4.38 -0.06
C ASN A 28 -28.52 3.00 0.07
N SER A 29 -29.25 2.03 0.57
CA SER A 29 -28.88 0.62 0.56
C SER A 29 -29.48 -0.04 -0.68
N PHE A 30 -28.66 -0.82 -1.35
CA PHE A 30 -29.12 -1.62 -2.47
C PHE A 30 -28.82 -3.08 -2.16
N SER A 31 -29.79 -3.95 -2.31
CA SER A 31 -29.59 -5.38 -2.18
C SER A 31 -29.86 -6.07 -3.51
N THR A 32 -29.02 -7.03 -3.85
CA THR A 32 -29.25 -7.96 -4.93
C THR A 32 -29.81 -9.24 -4.34
N LYS A 33 -30.92 -9.71 -4.87
CA LYS A 33 -31.49 -11.01 -4.51
C LYS A 33 -31.22 -11.97 -5.65
N GLY A 34 -30.28 -12.86 -5.45
CA GLY A 34 -30.08 -13.93 -6.40
C GLY A 34 -28.61 -14.35 -6.52
N LYS A 35 -28.44 -15.48 -7.18
CA LYS A 35 -27.14 -16.06 -7.55
C LYS A 35 -27.25 -16.41 -9.03
N ILE A 36 -26.33 -15.91 -9.84
CA ILE A 36 -26.17 -16.42 -11.20
C ILE A 36 -25.17 -17.56 -11.14
N GLU A 37 -25.59 -18.73 -11.59
CA GLU A 37 -24.71 -19.82 -11.99
C GLU A 37 -24.68 -19.84 -13.52
N TRP A 38 -23.57 -19.45 -14.07
CA TRP A 38 -23.32 -19.61 -15.49
C TRP A 38 -22.34 -20.75 -15.70
N VAL A 39 -22.79 -21.81 -16.34
CA VAL A 39 -21.99 -23.02 -16.57
C VAL A 39 -21.06 -22.85 -17.79
N GLY A 40 -21.12 -21.73 -18.46
CA GLY A 40 -20.33 -21.43 -19.65
C GLY A 40 -20.89 -22.13 -20.90
N LEU A 41 -20.08 -22.15 -21.94
CA LEU A 41 -20.42 -22.78 -23.23
C LEU A 41 -19.95 -24.26 -23.30
N GLN A 42 -19.84 -24.93 -22.15
CA GLN A 42 -19.18 -26.26 -22.08
C GLN A 42 -19.89 -27.38 -22.82
N ASP A 43 -21.18 -27.26 -23.09
CA ASP A 43 -21.98 -28.29 -23.78
C ASP A 43 -22.42 -27.89 -25.20
N MET A 44 -21.88 -26.79 -25.75
CA MET A 44 -22.20 -26.40 -27.12
C MET A 44 -21.28 -27.09 -28.10
N ALA A 45 -21.86 -28.02 -28.91
CA ALA A 45 -21.19 -28.50 -30.08
C ALA A 45 -21.01 -27.35 -31.09
N ILE A 46 -19.83 -27.30 -31.73
CA ILE A 46 -19.42 -26.21 -32.64
C ILE A 46 -20.39 -26.00 -33.82
N ASP A 47 -21.28 -26.98 -34.07
CA ASP A 47 -22.28 -26.94 -35.17
C ASP A 47 -23.58 -26.19 -34.81
N GLU A 48 -23.76 -25.72 -33.58
CA GLU A 48 -24.97 -25.03 -33.12
C GLU A 48 -24.74 -23.56 -32.81
N MET A 49 -24.24 -22.79 -33.79
CA MET A 49 -24.07 -21.34 -33.64
C MET A 49 -25.37 -20.56 -33.34
N GLU A 50 -26.54 -21.13 -33.69
CA GLU A 50 -27.84 -20.51 -33.36
C GLU A 50 -28.14 -20.47 -31.86
N ASN A 51 -27.49 -21.30 -31.05
CA ASN A 51 -27.75 -21.36 -29.61
C ASN A 51 -26.86 -20.38 -28.79
N VAL A 52 -25.83 -19.80 -29.39
CA VAL A 52 -24.93 -18.85 -28.70
C VAL A 52 -25.67 -17.54 -28.37
N ASP A 53 -26.45 -17.04 -29.30
CA ASP A 53 -27.23 -15.81 -29.11
C ASP A 53 -28.29 -16.00 -28.02
N ALA A 54 -28.99 -17.15 -28.02
CA ALA A 54 -29.96 -17.47 -26.98
C ALA A 54 -29.33 -17.61 -25.58
N ALA A 55 -28.13 -18.18 -25.49
CA ALA A 55 -27.38 -18.26 -24.23
C ALA A 55 -26.89 -16.90 -23.75
N PHE A 56 -26.50 -16.02 -24.66
CA PHE A 56 -26.18 -14.64 -24.33
C PHE A 56 -27.40 -13.83 -23.90
N GLU A 57 -28.55 -14.00 -24.54
CA GLU A 57 -29.78 -13.35 -24.12
C GLU A 57 -30.24 -13.84 -22.74
N ASP A 58 -30.18 -15.14 -22.45
CA ASP A 58 -30.49 -15.68 -21.12
C ASP A 58 -29.50 -15.16 -20.05
N PHE A 59 -28.21 -15.09 -20.34
CA PHE A 59 -27.21 -14.50 -19.44
C PHE A 59 -27.49 -13.02 -19.21
N THR A 60 -27.78 -12.26 -20.27
CA THR A 60 -28.05 -10.81 -20.18
C THR A 60 -29.29 -10.54 -19.36
N SER A 61 -30.38 -11.29 -19.57
CA SER A 61 -31.61 -11.14 -18.81
C SER A 61 -31.43 -11.48 -17.32
N LYS A 62 -30.69 -12.54 -17.03
CA LYS A 62 -30.34 -12.90 -15.63
C LYS A 62 -29.43 -11.88 -14.98
N ALA A 63 -28.50 -11.31 -15.75
CA ALA A 63 -27.61 -10.25 -15.28
C ALA A 63 -28.40 -8.94 -15.01
N GLU A 64 -29.36 -8.59 -15.87
CA GLU A 64 -30.26 -7.46 -15.66
C GLU A 64 -31.13 -7.64 -14.42
N ASP A 65 -31.65 -8.84 -14.17
CA ASP A 65 -32.44 -9.13 -12.95
C ASP A 65 -31.60 -9.02 -11.67
N LEU A 66 -30.32 -9.39 -11.72
CA LEU A 66 -29.38 -9.19 -10.61
C LEU A 66 -29.00 -7.74 -10.42
N LEU A 67 -28.81 -7.01 -11.52
CA LEU A 67 -28.49 -5.58 -11.51
C LEU A 67 -29.69 -4.71 -11.21
N ASN A 68 -30.91 -5.27 -11.19
CA ASN A 68 -32.11 -4.59 -10.75
C ASN A 68 -32.09 -4.37 -9.24
N LEU A 69 -31.23 -3.44 -8.84
CA LEU A 69 -30.95 -3.06 -7.46
C LEU A 69 -32.21 -2.49 -6.82
N LYS A 70 -32.84 -3.26 -5.98
CA LYS A 70 -33.95 -2.71 -5.17
C LYS A 70 -33.38 -1.77 -4.13
N LYS A 71 -33.79 -0.50 -4.22
CA LYS A 71 -33.49 0.50 -3.22
C LYS A 71 -34.23 0.14 -1.95
N GLU A 72 -33.50 -0.22 -0.89
CA GLU A 72 -34.04 -0.42 0.43
C GLU A 72 -33.82 0.84 1.27
N ASN A 73 -34.81 1.19 2.10
CA ASN A 73 -34.60 2.25 3.07
C ASN A 73 -33.57 1.77 4.07
N SER A 74 -32.45 2.44 4.12
CA SER A 74 -31.39 2.15 5.07
C SER A 74 -31.63 2.93 6.35
N ASP A 75 -31.62 2.25 7.48
CA ASP A 75 -31.46 2.92 8.76
C ASP A 75 -30.05 3.51 8.85
N GLY A 76 -29.94 4.69 9.50
CA GLY A 76 -28.63 5.27 9.75
C GLY A 76 -27.74 4.30 10.53
N PHE A 77 -26.46 4.30 10.24
CA PHE A 77 -25.50 3.44 10.94
C PHE A 77 -24.21 4.19 11.28
N VAL A 78 -23.49 3.65 12.26
CA VAL A 78 -22.19 4.17 12.65
C VAL A 78 -21.11 3.18 12.19
N ARG A 79 -20.07 3.69 11.56
CA ARG A 79 -18.88 2.90 11.23
C ARG A 79 -17.66 3.50 11.90
N SER A 80 -16.83 2.65 12.48
CA SER A 80 -15.50 3.05 12.88
C SER A 80 -14.60 3.19 11.64
N THR A 81 -13.71 4.15 11.68
CA THR A 81 -12.59 4.24 10.74
C THR A 81 -11.64 3.07 10.93
N MET A 82 -10.67 2.93 10.07
CA MET A 82 -9.68 1.85 10.13
C MET A 82 -8.42 2.36 10.85
N PRO A 83 -8.32 2.24 12.18
CA PRO A 83 -7.18 2.78 12.91
C PRO A 83 -5.89 2.08 12.51
N ASN A 84 -4.82 2.88 12.43
CA ASN A 84 -3.46 2.42 12.30
C ASN A 84 -2.72 2.63 13.62
N VAL A 85 -2.03 1.61 14.08
CA VAL A 85 -1.16 1.65 15.25
C VAL A 85 0.28 1.53 14.78
N PHE A 86 1.14 2.42 15.25
CA PHE A 86 2.57 2.43 14.96
C PHE A 86 3.33 2.35 16.28
N VAL A 87 4.34 1.48 16.32
CA VAL A 87 5.30 1.42 17.41
C VAL A 87 6.68 1.30 16.81
N GLY A 88 7.57 2.23 17.16
CA GLY A 88 8.92 2.30 16.59
C GLY A 88 9.99 2.43 17.65
N VAL A 89 11.14 1.85 17.34
CA VAL A 89 12.37 1.98 18.10
C VAL A 89 13.48 2.36 17.14
N GLU A 90 14.27 3.36 17.48
CA GLU A 90 15.43 3.78 16.69
C GLU A 90 16.63 3.96 17.61
N VAL A 91 17.78 3.47 17.15
CA VAL A 91 19.06 3.55 17.84
C VAL A 91 20.05 4.28 16.95
N PRO A 92 20.37 5.54 17.24
CA PRO A 92 21.43 6.25 16.56
C PRO A 92 22.81 5.80 17.08
N PHE A 93 23.77 5.72 16.18
CA PHE A 93 25.14 5.32 16.49
C PHE A 93 26.16 6.01 15.56
N LEU A 94 27.46 5.81 15.83
CA LEU A 94 28.55 6.45 15.08
C LEU A 94 28.40 7.98 15.02
N TYR A 95 28.23 8.60 16.19
CA TYR A 95 28.10 10.05 16.29
C TYR A 95 26.92 10.62 15.50
N ASN A 96 25.77 9.95 15.55
CA ASN A 96 24.54 10.28 14.81
C ASN A 96 24.70 10.27 13.28
N ARG A 97 25.71 9.57 12.76
CA ARG A 97 25.85 9.39 11.31
C ARG A 97 25.11 8.18 10.76
N MET A 98 24.74 7.28 11.64
CA MET A 98 23.97 6.10 11.29
C MET A 98 22.85 5.90 12.32
N SER A 99 21.74 5.36 11.88
CA SER A 99 20.70 4.87 12.78
C SER A 99 20.11 3.55 12.27
N ALA A 100 19.79 2.67 13.19
CA ALA A 100 19.04 1.46 12.92
C ALA A 100 17.66 1.57 13.58
N GLY A 101 16.62 1.24 12.86
CA GLY A 101 15.24 1.35 13.32
C GLY A 101 14.46 0.07 13.12
N LEU A 102 13.47 -0.13 13.98
CA LEU A 102 12.46 -1.15 13.84
C LEU A 102 11.10 -0.50 14.04
N LEU A 103 10.21 -0.62 13.06
CA LEU A 103 8.87 -0.05 13.08
C LEU A 103 7.85 -1.16 12.89
N TYR A 104 6.94 -1.27 13.83
CA TYR A 104 5.73 -2.05 13.68
C TYR A 104 4.57 -1.14 13.24
N SER A 105 3.82 -1.56 12.24
CA SER A 105 2.61 -0.90 11.74
C SER A 105 1.48 -1.92 11.66
N GLY A 106 0.38 -1.66 12.35
CA GLY A 106 -0.82 -2.50 12.34
C GLY A 106 -2.04 -1.71 11.88
N ARG A 107 -2.69 -2.13 10.80
CA ARG A 107 -3.96 -1.56 10.34
C ARG A 107 -5.10 -2.51 10.66
N PHE A 108 -6.08 -2.01 11.38
CA PHE A 108 -7.25 -2.76 11.82
C PHE A 108 -8.46 -2.39 10.96
N SER A 109 -8.87 -3.30 10.09
CA SER A 109 -10.10 -3.18 9.31
C SER A 109 -11.16 -4.14 9.85
N HIS A 110 -12.42 -3.87 9.55
CA HIS A 110 -13.53 -4.73 9.93
C HIS A 110 -13.43 -6.14 9.33
N SER A 111 -12.80 -6.27 8.16
CA SER A 111 -12.72 -7.52 7.41
C SER A 111 -11.32 -8.13 7.32
N TYR A 112 -10.28 -7.39 7.64
CA TYR A 112 -8.90 -7.86 7.58
C TYR A 112 -7.99 -7.10 8.54
N TYR A 113 -6.95 -7.77 8.94
CA TYR A 113 -5.86 -7.23 9.73
C TYR A 113 -4.57 -7.27 8.93
N ARG A 114 -3.92 -6.12 8.78
CA ARG A 114 -2.63 -6.02 8.10
C ARG A 114 -1.58 -5.57 9.08
N ASN A 115 -0.53 -6.39 9.23
CA ASN A 115 0.67 -6.04 9.98
C ASN A 115 1.86 -5.94 9.05
N GLU A 116 2.74 -5.06 9.44
CA GLU A 116 4.02 -4.85 8.79
C GLU A 116 5.07 -4.57 9.87
N LEU A 117 6.17 -5.28 9.80
CA LEU A 117 7.36 -5.02 10.59
C LEU A 117 8.46 -4.56 9.65
N THR A 118 8.94 -3.35 9.82
CA THR A 118 9.98 -2.75 8.98
C THR A 118 11.25 -2.55 9.78
N ALA A 119 12.34 -3.15 9.31
CA ALA A 119 13.68 -2.84 9.77
C ALA A 119 14.30 -1.81 8.83
N SER A 120 14.98 -0.81 9.38
CA SER A 120 15.61 0.27 8.61
C SER A 120 17.04 0.52 9.05
N LEU A 121 17.86 0.95 8.10
CA LEU A 121 19.20 1.45 8.31
C LEU A 121 19.36 2.76 7.56
N ASN A 122 19.69 3.83 8.29
CA ASN A 122 19.92 5.15 7.73
C ASN A 122 21.39 5.54 7.93
N ILE A 123 21.97 6.16 6.93
CA ILE A 123 23.39 6.58 6.92
C ILE A 123 23.45 7.99 6.36
N THR A 124 24.14 8.88 7.09
CA THR A 124 24.44 10.23 6.66
C THR A 124 25.98 10.39 6.53
N PRO A 125 26.58 9.87 5.44
CA PRO A 125 28.03 9.89 5.29
C PRO A 125 28.58 11.30 5.13
N LEU A 126 27.79 12.19 4.54
CA LEU A 126 28.15 13.60 4.31
C LEU A 126 27.00 14.49 4.76
N LYS A 127 27.28 15.75 5.12
CA LYS A 127 26.27 16.71 5.56
C LYS A 127 25.17 17.01 4.51
N TRP A 128 25.46 16.71 3.26
CA TRP A 128 24.55 16.96 2.13
C TRP A 128 23.98 15.67 1.53
N LEU A 129 24.35 14.49 2.05
CA LEU A 129 23.96 13.20 1.53
C LEU A 129 23.43 12.31 2.67
N ALA A 130 22.19 11.86 2.55
CA ALA A 130 21.63 10.82 3.39
C ALA A 130 21.10 9.65 2.53
N LEU A 131 21.26 8.46 3.04
CA LEU A 131 20.84 7.20 2.44
C LEU A 131 20.06 6.41 3.46
N GLY A 132 18.92 5.89 3.06
CA GLY A 132 18.12 4.99 3.88
C GLY A 132 17.79 3.71 3.11
N VAL A 133 17.83 2.58 3.79
CA VAL A 133 17.37 1.30 3.28
C VAL A 133 16.42 0.70 4.30
N ASN A 134 15.33 0.14 3.84
CA ASN A 134 14.37 -0.55 4.68
C ASN A 134 14.05 -1.94 4.13
N TYR A 135 13.69 -2.83 5.01
CA TYR A 135 13.21 -4.16 4.71
C TYR A 135 11.93 -4.42 5.49
N SER A 136 10.84 -4.65 4.77
CA SER A 136 9.53 -4.84 5.38
C SER A 136 9.05 -6.29 5.26
N PHE A 137 8.60 -6.80 6.40
CA PHE A 137 7.92 -8.08 6.55
C PHE A 137 6.42 -7.82 6.63
N LEU A 138 5.70 -8.06 5.56
CA LEU A 138 4.24 -8.02 5.53
C LEU A 138 3.69 -9.44 5.69
N ASN A 139 2.43 -9.56 6.07
CA ASN A 139 1.76 -10.87 6.19
C ASN A 139 1.83 -11.71 4.92
N THR A 140 1.88 -11.06 3.76
CA THR A 140 1.76 -11.71 2.44
C THR A 140 2.98 -11.51 1.54
N ALA A 141 3.93 -10.66 1.93
CA ALA A 141 5.07 -10.32 1.08
C ALA A 141 6.28 -9.85 1.90
N ARG A 142 7.43 -9.88 1.25
CA ARG A 142 8.67 -9.27 1.74
C ARG A 142 9.12 -8.25 0.71
N THR A 143 9.48 -7.08 1.19
CA THR A 143 9.83 -5.96 0.30
C THR A 143 11.06 -5.24 0.80
N ILE A 144 11.81 -4.68 -0.14
CA ILE A 144 12.91 -3.78 0.14
C ILE A 144 12.59 -2.42 -0.43
N GLY A 145 12.92 -1.38 0.31
CA GLY A 145 12.82 0.00 -0.13
C GLY A 145 14.11 0.75 0.15
N GLY A 146 14.24 1.92 -0.44
CA GLY A 146 15.38 2.78 -0.21
C GLY A 146 15.07 4.23 -0.53
N ILE A 147 15.85 5.13 0.06
CA ILE A 147 15.78 6.57 -0.17
C ILE A 147 17.19 7.15 -0.27
N LEU A 148 17.37 8.01 -1.24
CA LEU A 148 18.52 8.88 -1.40
C LEU A 148 18.05 10.32 -1.20
N GLU A 149 18.70 11.04 -0.32
CA GLU A 149 18.41 12.44 -0.02
C GLU A 149 19.67 13.30 -0.23
N LEU A 150 19.51 14.38 -0.97
CA LEU A 150 20.56 15.32 -1.30
C LEU A 150 20.17 16.71 -0.82
N THR A 151 20.98 17.28 0.07
CA THR A 151 20.80 18.63 0.62
C THR A 151 21.99 19.52 0.26
N PRO A 152 22.16 19.92 -1.02
CA PRO A 152 23.35 20.61 -1.49
C PRO A 152 23.55 21.99 -0.86
N LYS A 153 22.47 22.63 -0.46
CA LYS A 153 22.48 23.94 0.25
C LYS A 153 21.42 23.95 1.34
N ALA A 154 21.63 24.75 2.37
CA ALA A 154 20.61 24.96 3.39
C ALA A 154 19.29 25.45 2.76
N GLY A 155 18.21 24.76 3.06
CA GLY A 155 16.88 25.05 2.54
C GLY A 155 16.52 24.42 1.19
N MET A 156 17.41 23.66 0.57
CA MET A 156 17.09 22.84 -0.61
C MET A 156 17.31 21.37 -0.31
N ASN A 157 16.32 20.56 -0.60
CA ASN A 157 16.37 19.12 -0.45
C ASN A 157 15.80 18.44 -1.68
N PHE A 158 16.54 17.49 -2.24
CA PHE A 158 16.11 16.58 -3.31
C PHE A 158 16.06 15.19 -2.74
N PHE A 159 15.00 14.45 -3.02
CA PHE A 159 14.95 13.05 -2.64
C PHE A 159 14.50 12.17 -3.81
N LEU A 160 15.06 10.97 -3.84
CA LEU A 160 14.67 9.87 -4.70
C LEU A 160 14.50 8.63 -3.85
N GLY A 161 13.32 8.03 -3.89
CA GLY A 161 13.01 6.83 -3.13
C GLY A 161 12.33 5.79 -3.99
N PHE A 162 12.42 4.56 -3.57
CA PHE A 162 11.68 3.45 -4.13
C PHE A 162 11.17 2.54 -3.01
N ASP A 163 9.98 1.98 -3.23
CA ASP A 163 9.38 0.99 -2.34
C ASP A 163 8.99 -0.25 -3.12
N TYR A 164 8.87 -1.36 -2.41
CA TYR A 164 8.41 -2.64 -2.96
C TYR A 164 9.27 -3.18 -4.11
N LEU A 165 10.59 -3.05 -4.01
CA LEU A 165 11.46 -3.75 -4.95
C LEU A 165 11.18 -5.26 -4.85
N PRO A 166 10.80 -5.93 -5.95
CA PRO A 166 10.50 -7.34 -5.91
C PRO A 166 11.77 -8.15 -5.61
N LEU A 167 11.70 -9.02 -4.61
CA LEU A 167 12.80 -9.91 -4.23
C LEU A 167 12.67 -11.32 -4.83
N ALA A 168 11.56 -11.61 -5.48
CA ALA A 168 11.31 -12.89 -6.12
C ALA A 168 11.27 -12.72 -7.64
N PHE A 169 12.11 -13.51 -8.33
CA PHE A 169 12.20 -13.54 -9.78
C PHE A 169 11.91 -14.96 -10.27
N ALA A 170 11.24 -15.07 -11.40
CA ALA A 170 11.01 -16.34 -12.09
C ALA A 170 11.73 -16.34 -13.45
N PRO A 171 12.30 -17.47 -13.88
CA PRO A 171 12.88 -17.58 -15.21
C PRO A 171 11.79 -17.45 -16.29
N ALA A 172 12.05 -16.67 -17.32
CA ALA A 172 11.14 -16.44 -18.44
C ALA A 172 11.79 -16.88 -19.77
N PRO A 173 12.02 -18.19 -19.97
CA PRO A 173 12.71 -18.72 -21.16
C PRO A 173 11.98 -18.44 -22.47
N MET A 174 10.65 -18.18 -22.41
CA MET A 174 9.84 -17.85 -23.58
C MET A 174 10.16 -16.48 -24.19
N ILE A 175 10.80 -15.58 -23.44
CA ILE A 175 11.14 -14.23 -23.91
C ILE A 175 12.62 -14.16 -24.32
N ALA A 176 13.51 -14.68 -23.49
CA ALA A 176 14.92 -14.82 -23.78
C ALA A 176 15.56 -15.85 -22.84
N GLU A 177 16.55 -16.61 -23.34
CA GLU A 177 17.35 -17.49 -22.49
C GLU A 177 18.08 -16.68 -21.41
N GLY A 178 17.93 -17.09 -20.15
CA GLY A 178 18.56 -16.42 -19.00
C GLY A 178 17.82 -15.18 -18.49
N MET A 179 16.68 -14.81 -19.08
CA MET A 179 15.90 -13.68 -18.61
C MET A 179 15.14 -14.04 -17.32
N LEU A 180 15.27 -13.18 -16.32
CA LEU A 180 14.54 -13.25 -15.06
C LEU A 180 13.49 -12.13 -15.03
N LEU A 181 12.25 -12.49 -14.86
CA LEU A 181 11.16 -11.52 -14.63
C LEU A 181 10.77 -11.47 -13.16
N PRO A 182 10.51 -10.27 -12.62
CA PRO A 182 10.01 -10.16 -11.27
C PRO A 182 8.61 -10.80 -11.19
N MET A 183 8.38 -11.62 -10.18
CA MET A 183 7.08 -12.25 -9.95
C MET A 183 5.99 -11.26 -9.54
N SER A 184 6.37 -10.05 -9.15
CA SER A 184 5.44 -8.97 -8.80
C SER A 184 6.02 -7.65 -9.28
N LEU A 185 5.27 -6.94 -10.11
CA LEU A 185 5.63 -5.58 -10.61
C LEU A 185 5.04 -4.48 -9.72
N ARG A 186 5.05 -4.67 -8.42
CA ARG A 186 4.60 -3.66 -7.45
C ARG A 186 5.81 -2.86 -6.97
N MET A 187 6.24 -1.91 -7.75
CA MET A 187 7.30 -0.98 -7.37
C MET A 187 6.74 0.45 -7.41
N ASN A 188 7.00 1.22 -6.35
CA ASN A 188 6.73 2.64 -6.33
C ASN A 188 8.05 3.39 -6.44
N LEU A 189 8.09 4.42 -7.26
CA LEU A 189 9.20 5.35 -7.37
C LEU A 189 8.72 6.72 -6.90
N HIS A 190 9.45 7.33 -5.97
CA HIS A 190 9.15 8.63 -5.42
C HIS A 190 10.30 9.57 -5.71
N PHE A 191 10.00 10.77 -6.11
CA PHE A 191 10.99 11.84 -6.20
C PHE A 191 10.36 13.15 -5.75
N GLY A 192 11.16 14.03 -5.21
CA GLY A 192 10.67 15.33 -4.80
C GLY A 192 11.78 16.35 -4.59
N LEU A 193 11.33 17.58 -4.57
CA LEU A 193 12.13 18.76 -4.31
C LEU A 193 11.44 19.56 -3.22
N SER A 194 12.17 19.89 -2.16
CA SER A 194 11.73 20.82 -1.14
C SER A 194 12.65 22.03 -1.14
N VAL A 195 12.06 23.21 -1.14
CA VAL A 195 12.78 24.50 -1.05
C VAL A 195 12.18 25.30 0.07
N ALA A 196 12.98 25.61 1.07
CA ALA A 196 12.57 26.52 2.14
C ALA A 196 12.54 27.95 1.60
N LEU A 197 11.35 28.49 1.38
CA LEU A 197 11.15 29.87 1.00
C LEU A 197 11.21 30.75 2.26
N GLY A 198 12.39 31.26 2.53
CA GLY A 198 12.69 32.38 3.37
C GLY A 198 12.12 32.40 4.78
N SER A 199 12.93 32.25 5.74
CA SER A 199 13.00 33.17 6.86
C SER A 199 14.49 33.40 7.11
N LYS A 200 14.98 34.60 6.89
CA LYS A 200 16.19 35.06 7.56
C LYS A 200 15.88 34.96 9.06
N TYR A 201 16.18 33.83 9.67
CA TYR A 201 16.38 33.81 11.10
C TYR A 201 17.58 34.71 11.32
N GLY A 202 17.27 35.94 11.69
CA GLY A 202 18.22 36.85 12.21
C GLY A 202 18.90 36.22 13.42
N ARG A 203 20.18 36.26 13.38
CA ARG A 203 21.21 36.36 14.42
C ARG A 203 20.92 35.65 15.75
#